data_2bd8fcce4442aaa61c6d06c4fdca9099
#
_entry.id   2bd8fcce4442aaa61c6d06c4fdca9099
#
_cell.length_a   1.000
_cell.length_b   1.000
_cell.length_c   1.000
_cell.angle_alpha   90.00
_cell.angle_beta   90.00
_cell.angle_gamma   90.00
#
_symmetry.space_group_name_H-M   'P 1'
#
loop_
_entity.id
_entity.type
_entity.pdbx_description
1 polymer ?
#
loop_
_entity_poly.entity_id
_entity_poly.type
_entity_poly.pdbx_seq_one_letter_code
_entity_poly.pdbx_strand_id
1 'polypeptide(L)'
;MSLHDADIREPLFEFLEEKYGKVRIIEEKQMGRSRADVVMVLPEAVAGIEIKSDADSYVRLGRQVKDYDRYFDYNWLVVGSTHAMSSREHVPEWWGIISAEQIDPEKPVLDFYTIREAKRNPGADVKKKLKFLWREELSHIQKLNGMYRYSSKSKDFVIRKMAETVPEEILHRQISEELFERDYNLYS
;
A
#
# COMPACT_ATOMS: atom_id res chain seq x y z
N MET A 1 12.86 -24.77 -6.77
CA MET A 1 11.60 -24.44 -7.48
C MET A 1 11.57 -22.94 -7.66
N SER A 2 11.17 -22.40 -8.81
CA SER A 2 11.06 -20.93 -8.97
C SER A 2 9.82 -20.46 -8.22
N LEU A 3 9.96 -19.48 -7.33
CA LEU A 3 8.85 -18.88 -6.60
C LEU A 3 7.95 -18.08 -7.55
N HIS A 4 6.65 -18.23 -7.39
CA HIS A 4 5.64 -17.41 -8.04
C HIS A 4 5.00 -16.43 -7.03
N ASP A 5 4.36 -15.39 -7.53
CA ASP A 5 3.68 -14.37 -6.71
C ASP A 5 2.69 -15.01 -5.70
N ALA A 6 1.91 -15.99 -6.15
CA ALA A 6 0.94 -16.69 -5.30
C ALA A 6 1.59 -17.45 -4.12
N ASP A 7 2.82 -17.93 -4.29
CA ASP A 7 3.53 -18.65 -3.23
C ASP A 7 4.03 -17.70 -2.13
N ILE A 8 4.20 -16.42 -2.47
CA ILE A 8 4.75 -15.39 -1.59
C ILE A 8 3.64 -14.73 -0.73
N ARG A 9 2.43 -14.55 -1.25
CA ARG A 9 1.39 -13.72 -0.64
C ARG A 9 0.99 -14.12 0.78
N GLU A 10 0.51 -15.35 0.96
CA GLU A 10 0.03 -15.82 2.27
C GLU A 10 1.14 -15.77 3.34
N PRO A 11 2.35 -16.34 3.11
CA PRO A 11 3.44 -16.22 4.08
C PRO A 11 3.88 -14.77 4.34
N LEU A 12 3.80 -13.89 3.33
CA LEU A 12 4.09 -12.48 3.49
C LEU A 12 3.11 -11.81 4.46
N PHE A 13 1.81 -12.14 4.39
CA PHE A 13 0.82 -11.54 5.29
C PHE A 13 1.10 -11.93 6.75
N GLU A 14 1.44 -13.18 7.02
CA GLU A 14 1.85 -13.63 8.35
C GLU A 14 3.08 -12.87 8.84
N PHE A 15 4.11 -12.73 8.00
CA PHE A 15 5.32 -11.96 8.31
C PHE A 15 5.01 -10.49 8.61
N LEU A 16 4.11 -9.85 7.86
CA LEU A 16 3.73 -8.46 8.08
C LEU A 16 2.95 -8.28 9.40
N GLU A 17 2.05 -9.20 9.72
CA GLU A 17 1.32 -9.19 10.99
C GLU A 17 2.26 -9.41 12.19
N GLU A 18 3.23 -10.31 12.06
CA GLU A 18 4.23 -10.53 13.10
C GLU A 18 5.12 -9.30 13.32
N LYS A 19 5.54 -8.64 12.21
CA LYS A 19 6.43 -7.47 12.24
C LYS A 19 5.73 -6.20 12.74
N TYR A 20 4.50 -5.96 12.32
CA TYR A 20 3.79 -4.69 12.55
C TYR A 20 2.61 -4.78 13.52
N GLY A 21 2.27 -5.99 13.99
CA GLY A 21 1.08 -6.23 14.79
C GLY A 21 -0.19 -6.21 13.95
N LYS A 22 -1.26 -5.63 14.49
CA LYS A 22 -2.54 -5.59 13.78
C LYS A 22 -2.47 -4.70 12.54
N VAL A 23 -2.57 -5.32 11.38
CA VAL A 23 -2.62 -4.66 10.06
C VAL A 23 -3.90 -5.06 9.32
N ARG A 24 -4.29 -4.28 8.33
CA ARG A 24 -5.32 -4.69 7.37
C ARG A 24 -4.66 -4.84 6.00
N ILE A 25 -4.87 -5.98 5.36
CA ILE A 25 -4.37 -6.28 4.03
C ILE A 25 -5.51 -6.08 3.01
N ILE A 26 -5.21 -5.38 1.92
CA ILE A 26 -6.09 -5.22 0.76
C ILE A 26 -5.27 -5.63 -0.46
N GLU A 27 -5.73 -6.65 -1.18
CA GLU A 27 -5.06 -7.14 -2.37
C GLU A 27 -5.55 -6.43 -3.64
N GLU A 28 -4.68 -6.40 -4.65
CA GLU A 28 -5.02 -6.01 -6.02
C GLU A 28 -5.69 -4.62 -6.13
N LYS A 29 -5.19 -3.65 -5.36
CA LYS A 29 -5.80 -2.31 -5.30
C LYS A 29 -5.42 -1.45 -6.52
N GLN A 30 -6.42 -1.04 -7.29
CA GLN A 30 -6.21 -0.11 -8.41
C GLN A 30 -5.71 1.26 -7.92
N MET A 31 -4.65 1.76 -8.55
CA MET A 31 -4.05 3.07 -8.30
C MET A 31 -3.59 3.70 -9.64
N GLY A 32 -4.30 4.67 -10.14
CA GLY A 32 -3.99 5.29 -11.42
C GLY A 32 -4.02 4.28 -12.58
N ARG A 33 -2.88 4.09 -13.23
CA ARG A 33 -2.70 3.14 -14.35
C ARG A 33 -2.10 1.81 -13.91
N SER A 34 -1.69 1.70 -12.65
CA SER A 34 -1.12 0.51 -12.06
C SER A 34 -2.08 -0.08 -11.04
N ARG A 35 -1.77 -1.29 -10.58
CA ARG A 35 -2.47 -1.98 -9.52
C ARG A 35 -1.43 -2.41 -8.49
N ALA A 36 -1.64 -2.05 -7.24
CA ALA A 36 -0.80 -2.52 -6.15
C ALA A 36 -1.12 -3.99 -5.87
N ASP A 37 -0.09 -4.82 -5.76
CA ASP A 37 -0.28 -6.24 -5.44
C ASP A 37 -0.88 -6.37 -4.04
N VAL A 38 -0.32 -5.63 -3.08
CA VAL A 38 -0.79 -5.60 -1.70
C VAL A 38 -0.77 -4.16 -1.16
N VAL A 39 -1.83 -3.79 -0.45
CA VAL A 39 -1.89 -2.58 0.37
C VAL A 39 -1.99 -3.00 1.83
N MET A 40 -1.01 -2.61 2.63
CA MET A 40 -1.02 -2.77 4.08
C MET A 40 -1.50 -1.48 4.72
N VAL A 41 -2.62 -1.54 5.42
CA VAL A 41 -3.16 -0.42 6.19
C VAL A 41 -2.72 -0.59 7.64
N LEU A 42 -2.01 0.41 8.14
CA LEU A 42 -1.63 0.59 9.53
C LEU A 42 -2.55 1.62 10.18
N PRO A 43 -2.62 1.73 11.51
CA PRO A 43 -3.48 2.73 12.17
C PRO A 43 -3.25 4.17 11.70
N GLU A 44 -2.02 4.56 11.38
CA GLU A 44 -1.66 5.93 11.01
C GLU A 44 -1.04 6.08 9.62
N ALA A 45 -0.93 4.99 8.86
CA ALA A 45 -0.26 5.02 7.55
C ALA A 45 -0.83 3.96 6.60
N VAL A 46 -0.66 4.20 5.31
CA VAL A 46 -0.98 3.23 4.25
C VAL A 46 0.28 2.92 3.48
N ALA A 47 0.65 1.65 3.43
CA ALA A 47 1.82 1.16 2.70
C ALA A 47 1.42 0.38 1.46
N GLY A 48 2.11 0.62 0.36
CA GLY A 48 2.00 -0.16 -0.87
C GLY A 48 3.13 -1.19 -0.95
N ILE A 49 2.82 -2.40 -1.37
CA ILE A 49 3.77 -3.49 -1.49
C ILE A 49 3.67 -4.07 -2.90
N GLU A 50 4.76 -4.02 -3.63
CA GLU A 50 4.94 -4.65 -4.93
C GLU A 50 5.72 -5.94 -4.77
N ILE A 51 5.26 -7.02 -5.39
CA ILE A 51 5.89 -8.34 -5.36
C ILE A 51 6.57 -8.62 -6.70
N LYS A 52 7.81 -9.05 -6.65
CA LYS A 52 8.58 -9.54 -7.80
C LYS A 52 9.14 -10.92 -7.47
N SER A 53 8.41 -11.94 -7.87
CA SER A 53 8.86 -13.32 -7.74
C SER A 53 10.07 -13.60 -8.64
N ASP A 54 10.70 -14.76 -8.46
CA ASP A 54 11.84 -15.18 -9.31
C ASP A 54 11.47 -15.29 -10.80
N ALA A 55 10.20 -15.48 -11.11
CA ALA A 55 9.69 -15.57 -12.49
C ALA A 55 9.39 -14.19 -13.13
N ASP A 56 9.37 -13.12 -12.34
CA ASP A 56 9.03 -11.78 -12.81
C ASP A 56 10.22 -11.05 -13.40
N SER A 57 9.92 -9.92 -14.08
CA SER A 57 10.93 -9.00 -14.57
C SER A 57 10.69 -7.58 -14.07
N TYR A 58 11.74 -6.78 -14.04
CA TYR A 58 11.68 -5.36 -13.62
C TYR A 58 11.18 -4.39 -14.72
N VAL A 59 10.84 -4.89 -15.93
CA VAL A 59 10.46 -4.04 -17.09
C VAL A 59 9.35 -3.04 -16.76
N ARG A 60 8.35 -3.44 -15.96
CA ARG A 60 7.22 -2.57 -15.57
C ARG A 60 7.46 -1.79 -14.29
N LEU A 61 8.47 -2.15 -13.50
CA LEU A 61 8.66 -1.63 -12.14
C LEU A 61 8.86 -0.12 -12.12
N GLY A 62 9.63 0.45 -13.04
CA GLY A 62 9.84 1.91 -13.08
C GLY A 62 8.58 2.75 -13.25
N ARG A 63 7.54 2.21 -13.93
CA ARG A 63 6.22 2.84 -14.00
C ARG A 63 5.43 2.62 -12.72
N GLN A 64 5.44 1.41 -12.18
CA GLN A 64 4.77 1.06 -10.93
C GLN A 64 5.29 1.94 -9.77
N VAL A 65 6.59 2.10 -9.63
CA VAL A 65 7.22 2.99 -8.63
C VAL A 65 6.62 4.40 -8.66
N LYS A 66 6.45 4.99 -9.86
CA LYS A 66 5.88 6.34 -10.00
C LYS A 66 4.43 6.42 -9.54
N ASP A 67 3.66 5.36 -9.74
CA ASP A 67 2.27 5.30 -9.25
C ASP A 67 2.25 5.07 -7.73
N TYR A 68 3.01 4.11 -7.21
CA TYR A 68 3.14 3.86 -5.76
C TYR A 68 3.54 5.12 -4.99
N ASP A 69 4.53 5.87 -5.47
CA ASP A 69 5.04 7.09 -4.83
C ASP A 69 3.99 8.21 -4.72
N ARG A 70 2.90 8.14 -5.50
CA ARG A 70 1.80 9.10 -5.39
C ARG A 70 0.72 8.71 -4.40
N TYR A 71 0.61 7.40 -4.09
CA TYR A 71 -0.55 6.89 -3.35
C TYR A 71 -0.25 6.49 -1.91
N PHE A 72 0.98 6.10 -1.58
CA PHE A 72 1.29 5.46 -0.31
C PHE A 72 2.28 6.25 0.54
N ASP A 73 2.11 6.17 1.87
CA ASP A 73 3.02 6.81 2.83
C ASP A 73 4.36 6.06 2.92
N TYR A 74 4.32 4.75 2.71
CA TYR A 74 5.48 3.86 2.65
C TYR A 74 5.33 2.91 1.48
N ASN A 75 6.44 2.55 0.87
CA ASN A 75 6.45 1.59 -0.23
C ASN A 75 7.45 0.48 0.05
N TRP A 76 7.08 -0.74 -0.32
CA TRP A 76 7.90 -1.92 -0.18
C TRP A 76 8.00 -2.67 -1.51
N LEU A 77 9.20 -3.17 -1.78
CA LEU A 77 9.44 -4.16 -2.82
C LEU A 77 9.76 -5.49 -2.15
N VAL A 78 8.95 -6.50 -2.40
CA VAL A 78 9.21 -7.89 -1.99
C VAL A 78 9.76 -8.63 -3.19
N VAL A 79 10.91 -9.26 -3.03
CA VAL A 79 11.61 -9.93 -4.14
C VAL A 79 11.94 -11.37 -3.78
N GLY A 80 11.90 -12.25 -4.77
CA GLY A 80 12.50 -13.56 -4.66
C GLY A 80 14.04 -13.46 -4.57
N SER A 81 14.69 -14.53 -4.15
CA SER A 81 16.14 -14.58 -3.89
C SER A 81 16.99 -14.18 -5.11
N THR A 82 16.55 -14.50 -6.32
CA THR A 82 17.26 -14.16 -7.57
C THR A 82 17.34 -12.67 -7.85
N HIS A 83 16.38 -11.92 -7.34
CA HIS A 83 16.28 -10.47 -7.52
C HIS A 83 16.88 -9.65 -6.37
N ALA A 84 17.19 -10.28 -5.24
CA ALA A 84 17.58 -9.61 -4.00
C ALA A 84 18.78 -8.67 -4.16
N MET A 85 19.84 -9.10 -4.87
CA MET A 85 21.07 -8.32 -5.02
C MET A 85 20.89 -7.05 -5.84
N SER A 86 20.09 -7.08 -6.92
CA SER A 86 19.89 -5.94 -7.82
C SER A 86 18.72 -5.05 -7.42
N SER A 87 17.89 -5.47 -6.47
CA SER A 87 16.64 -4.80 -6.09
C SER A 87 16.81 -3.31 -5.73
N ARG A 88 17.94 -2.97 -5.10
CA ARG A 88 18.25 -1.59 -4.67
C ARG A 88 18.39 -0.59 -5.82
N GLU A 89 18.75 -1.06 -7.00
CA GLU A 89 18.95 -0.23 -8.19
C GLU A 89 17.63 0.14 -8.88
N HIS A 90 16.55 -0.57 -8.55
CA HIS A 90 15.25 -0.46 -9.24
C HIS A 90 14.21 0.37 -8.50
N VAL A 91 14.46 0.70 -7.21
CA VAL A 91 13.53 1.47 -6.39
C VAL A 91 14.24 2.60 -5.63
N PRO A 92 13.55 3.74 -5.38
CA PRO A 92 14.10 4.87 -4.62
C PRO A 92 14.58 4.46 -3.22
N GLU A 93 15.43 5.32 -2.60
CA GLU A 93 16.00 5.03 -1.26
C GLU A 93 14.96 4.96 -0.14
N TRP A 94 13.78 5.56 -0.30
CA TRP A 94 12.70 5.50 0.69
C TRP A 94 11.88 4.22 0.62
N TRP A 95 12.02 3.44 -0.44
CA TRP A 95 11.38 2.13 -0.53
C TRP A 95 12.07 1.12 0.40
N GLY A 96 11.27 0.39 1.15
CA GLY A 96 11.74 -0.82 1.84
C GLY A 96 11.96 -1.95 0.85
N ILE A 97 12.81 -2.89 1.22
CA ILE A 97 13.07 -4.10 0.43
C ILE A 97 13.07 -5.30 1.35
N ILE A 98 12.29 -6.30 0.99
CA ILE A 98 12.20 -7.59 1.67
C ILE A 98 12.57 -8.69 0.67
N SER A 99 13.44 -9.60 1.06
CA SER A 99 13.74 -10.82 0.33
C SER A 99 12.85 -11.96 0.84
N ALA A 100 12.21 -12.68 -0.07
CA ALA A 100 11.50 -13.93 0.20
C ALA A 100 12.38 -15.09 -0.22
N GLU A 101 12.76 -15.95 0.71
CA GLU A 101 13.70 -17.03 0.50
C GLU A 101 13.06 -18.39 0.83
N GLN A 102 13.20 -19.34 -0.07
CA GLN A 102 12.76 -20.71 0.18
C GLN A 102 13.77 -21.41 1.07
N ILE A 103 13.33 -21.83 2.28
CA ILE A 103 14.22 -22.49 3.26
C ILE A 103 14.42 -23.97 2.92
N ASP A 104 13.37 -24.63 2.45
CA ASP A 104 13.39 -26.06 2.13
C ASP A 104 13.01 -26.22 0.64
N PRO A 105 13.94 -26.75 -0.21
CA PRO A 105 13.65 -26.95 -1.64
C PRO A 105 12.48 -27.92 -1.94
N GLU A 106 12.14 -28.76 -0.98
CA GLU A 106 11.07 -29.75 -1.11
C GLU A 106 9.73 -29.28 -0.55
N LYS A 107 9.72 -28.15 0.21
CA LYS A 107 8.51 -27.61 0.83
C LYS A 107 8.34 -26.15 0.50
N PRO A 108 7.11 -25.65 0.35
CA PRO A 108 6.83 -24.24 0.09
C PRO A 108 6.93 -23.41 1.39
N VAL A 109 8.03 -23.57 2.14
CA VAL A 109 8.28 -22.80 3.36
C VAL A 109 9.18 -21.64 3.01
N LEU A 110 8.67 -20.43 3.22
CA LEU A 110 9.39 -19.18 2.97
C LEU A 110 9.82 -18.53 4.28
N ASP A 111 10.98 -17.90 4.23
CA ASP A 111 11.43 -16.94 5.23
C ASP A 111 11.60 -15.56 4.60
N PHE A 112 11.46 -14.50 5.40
CA PHE A 112 11.52 -13.13 4.93
C PHE A 112 12.61 -12.35 5.64
N TYR A 113 13.46 -11.70 4.85
CA TYR A 113 14.57 -10.90 5.36
C TYR A 113 14.44 -9.45 4.92
N THR A 114 14.41 -8.53 5.86
CA THR A 114 14.40 -7.09 5.55
C THR A 114 15.80 -6.66 5.11
N ILE A 115 15.97 -6.40 3.81
CA ILE A 115 17.24 -5.89 3.23
C ILE A 115 17.38 -4.39 3.48
N ARG A 116 16.26 -3.67 3.46
CA ARG A 116 16.20 -2.21 3.71
C ARG A 116 14.84 -1.85 4.30
N GLU A 117 14.84 -1.10 5.41
CA GLU A 117 13.60 -0.57 5.97
C GLU A 117 13.03 0.55 5.10
N ALA A 118 11.70 0.62 5.02
CA ALA A 118 11.03 1.70 4.32
C ALA A 118 11.14 3.01 5.12
N LYS A 119 11.37 4.10 4.40
CA LYS A 119 11.26 5.46 4.95
C LYS A 119 9.97 6.10 4.44
N ARG A 120 9.51 7.14 5.15
CA ARG A 120 8.33 7.89 4.71
C ARG A 120 8.55 8.44 3.30
N ASN A 121 7.58 8.17 2.43
CA ASN A 121 7.60 8.62 1.05
C ASN A 121 7.37 10.14 0.97
N PRO A 122 8.29 10.91 0.38
CA PRO A 122 8.14 12.37 0.27
C PRO A 122 7.12 12.81 -0.79
N GLY A 123 6.68 11.90 -1.65
CA GLY A 123 5.82 12.19 -2.80
C GLY A 123 4.35 11.79 -2.67
N ALA A 124 3.94 11.30 -1.50
CA ALA A 124 2.55 10.87 -1.27
C ALA A 124 1.58 12.05 -1.43
N ASP A 125 0.59 11.90 -2.32
CA ASP A 125 -0.44 12.91 -2.60
C ASP A 125 -1.74 12.54 -1.87
N VAL A 126 -2.14 13.34 -0.91
CA VAL A 126 -3.35 13.12 -0.11
C VAL A 126 -4.61 13.04 -0.97
N LYS A 127 -4.69 13.78 -2.07
CA LYS A 127 -5.84 13.71 -3.01
C LYS A 127 -5.92 12.35 -3.70
N LYS A 128 -4.76 11.73 -3.98
CA LYS A 128 -4.69 10.38 -4.55
C LYS A 128 -5.13 9.34 -3.53
N LYS A 129 -4.67 9.45 -2.28
CA LYS A 129 -5.10 8.56 -1.19
C LYS A 129 -6.60 8.67 -0.90
N LEU A 130 -7.17 9.88 -0.88
CA LEU A 130 -8.62 10.09 -0.70
C LEU A 130 -9.46 9.36 -1.75
N LYS A 131 -8.91 9.06 -2.94
CA LYS A 131 -9.61 8.26 -3.96
C LYS A 131 -9.86 6.81 -3.56
N PHE A 132 -9.10 6.27 -2.61
CA PHE A 132 -9.32 4.93 -2.08
C PHE A 132 -10.58 4.82 -1.21
N LEU A 133 -11.05 5.94 -0.67
CA LEU A 133 -12.20 5.98 0.22
C LEU A 133 -13.54 5.90 -0.54
N TRP A 134 -14.52 5.29 0.09
CA TRP A 134 -15.91 5.34 -0.36
C TRP A 134 -16.55 6.69 -0.04
N ARG A 135 -17.73 6.95 -0.60
CA ARG A 135 -18.42 8.21 -0.42
C ARG A 135 -18.83 8.47 1.03
N GLU A 136 -19.22 7.44 1.73
CA GLU A 136 -19.61 7.45 3.13
C GLU A 136 -18.44 7.80 4.03
N GLU A 137 -17.27 7.21 3.77
CA GLU A 137 -16.02 7.48 4.49
C GLU A 137 -15.56 8.95 4.28
N LEU A 138 -15.64 9.45 3.05
CA LEU A 138 -15.39 10.88 2.78
C LEU A 138 -16.38 11.78 3.55
N SER A 139 -17.65 11.38 3.63
CA SER A 139 -18.68 12.13 4.39
C SER A 139 -18.40 12.09 5.89
N HIS A 140 -17.86 10.98 6.41
CA HIS A 140 -17.45 10.87 7.80
C HIS A 140 -16.27 11.80 8.11
N ILE A 141 -15.24 11.82 7.28
CA ILE A 141 -14.11 12.76 7.43
C ILE A 141 -14.57 14.22 7.36
N GLN A 142 -15.50 14.56 6.43
CA GLN A 142 -16.09 15.90 6.39
C GLN A 142 -16.73 16.27 7.73
N LYS A 143 -17.51 15.36 8.32
CA LYS A 143 -18.15 15.56 9.62
C LYS A 143 -17.14 15.76 10.74
N LEU A 144 -16.09 14.93 10.80
CA LEU A 144 -15.01 15.04 11.80
C LEU A 144 -14.33 16.41 11.78
N ASN A 145 -14.23 17.01 10.61
CA ASN A 145 -13.57 18.32 10.41
C ASN A 145 -14.56 19.51 10.34
N GLY A 146 -15.82 19.33 10.74
CA GLY A 146 -16.83 20.39 10.71
C GLY A 146 -17.13 20.96 9.33
N MET A 147 -16.85 20.21 8.27
CA MET A 147 -17.07 20.64 6.90
C MET A 147 -18.54 20.48 6.48
N TYR A 148 -18.97 21.32 5.54
CA TYR A 148 -20.26 21.14 4.88
C TYR A 148 -20.28 19.81 4.10
N ARG A 149 -21.40 19.08 4.20
CA ARG A 149 -21.60 17.83 3.43
C ARG A 149 -22.01 18.14 2.01
N TYR A 150 -21.11 17.96 1.05
CA TYR A 150 -21.37 18.18 -0.38
C TYR A 150 -22.05 16.96 -1.03
N SER A 151 -23.24 16.57 -0.57
CA SER A 151 -23.94 15.35 -0.99
C SER A 151 -24.25 15.29 -2.49
N SER A 152 -24.55 16.43 -3.11
CA SER A 152 -24.89 16.54 -4.56
C SER A 152 -23.67 16.75 -5.47
N LYS A 153 -22.46 16.87 -4.91
CA LYS A 153 -21.24 17.13 -5.68
C LYS A 153 -20.51 15.83 -6.03
N SER A 154 -19.69 15.85 -7.07
CA SER A 154 -18.87 14.72 -7.46
C SER A 154 -17.84 14.37 -6.38
N LYS A 155 -17.36 13.12 -6.39
CA LYS A 155 -16.29 12.65 -5.49
C LYS A 155 -15.04 13.52 -5.62
N ASP A 156 -14.63 13.84 -6.83
CA ASP A 156 -13.44 14.67 -7.08
C ASP A 156 -13.60 16.11 -6.55
N PHE A 157 -14.81 16.67 -6.60
CA PHE A 157 -15.10 17.97 -5.98
C PHE A 157 -14.90 17.91 -4.46
N VAL A 158 -15.44 16.88 -3.81
CA VAL A 158 -15.32 16.70 -2.36
C VAL A 158 -13.87 16.52 -1.95
N ILE A 159 -13.12 15.64 -2.63
CA ILE A 159 -11.70 15.43 -2.40
C ILE A 159 -10.90 16.73 -2.49
N ARG A 160 -11.15 17.53 -3.53
CA ARG A 160 -10.48 18.83 -3.68
C ARG A 160 -10.80 19.76 -2.52
N LYS A 161 -12.09 19.86 -2.12
CA LYS A 161 -12.50 20.70 -0.99
C LYS A 161 -11.91 20.24 0.34
N MET A 162 -11.83 18.96 0.57
CA MET A 162 -11.17 18.41 1.76
C MET A 162 -9.69 18.79 1.81
N ALA A 163 -8.97 18.60 0.70
CA ALA A 163 -7.55 18.94 0.60
C ALA A 163 -7.27 20.46 0.70
N GLU A 164 -8.23 21.32 0.35
CA GLU A 164 -8.14 22.78 0.51
C GLU A 164 -8.43 23.25 1.95
N THR A 165 -9.20 22.48 2.72
CA THR A 165 -9.77 22.91 4.01
C THR A 165 -9.10 22.27 5.22
N VAL A 166 -8.75 20.99 5.10
CA VAL A 166 -8.20 20.20 6.21
C VAL A 166 -6.68 20.06 6.05
N PRO A 167 -5.91 20.25 7.13
CA PRO A 167 -4.46 20.02 7.09
C PRO A 167 -4.11 18.62 6.60
N GLU A 168 -3.10 18.52 5.76
CA GLU A 168 -2.73 17.29 5.06
C GLU A 168 -2.39 16.16 6.04
N GLU A 169 -1.67 16.47 7.14
CA GLU A 169 -1.33 15.48 8.18
C GLU A 169 -2.56 14.87 8.84
N ILE A 170 -3.61 15.69 9.07
CA ILE A 170 -4.88 15.20 9.62
C ILE A 170 -5.56 14.28 8.62
N LEU A 171 -5.58 14.66 7.34
CA LEU A 171 -6.17 13.82 6.29
C LEU A 171 -5.44 12.50 6.13
N HIS A 172 -4.10 12.48 6.15
CA HIS A 172 -3.34 11.24 6.05
C HIS A 172 -3.71 10.24 7.15
N ARG A 173 -3.84 10.71 8.39
CA ARG A 173 -4.26 9.88 9.52
C ARG A 173 -5.71 9.40 9.36
N GLN A 174 -6.65 10.30 9.10
CA GLN A 174 -8.07 9.97 8.97
C GLN A 174 -8.33 9.00 7.81
N ILE A 175 -7.60 9.11 6.70
CA ILE A 175 -7.68 8.13 5.60
C ILE A 175 -7.25 6.74 6.07
N SER A 176 -6.19 6.64 6.84
CA SER A 176 -5.72 5.36 7.38
C SER A 176 -6.72 4.77 8.35
N GLU A 177 -7.30 5.58 9.24
CA GLU A 177 -8.34 5.19 10.19
C GLU A 177 -9.57 4.62 9.46
N GLU A 178 -10.08 5.33 8.43
CA GLU A 178 -11.23 4.87 7.63
C GLU A 178 -10.94 3.53 6.93
N LEU A 179 -9.78 3.40 6.29
CA LEU A 179 -9.40 2.17 5.61
C LEU A 179 -9.18 1.01 6.59
N PHE A 180 -8.63 1.31 7.79
CA PHE A 180 -8.37 0.31 8.81
C PHE A 180 -9.65 -0.27 9.42
N GLU A 181 -10.64 0.61 9.70
CA GLU A 181 -11.92 0.24 10.31
C GLU A 181 -13.00 -0.16 9.28
N ARG A 182 -12.69 -0.10 7.98
CA ARG A 182 -13.66 -0.41 6.91
C ARG A 182 -14.30 -1.78 7.09
N ASP A 183 -15.62 -1.83 7.14
CA ASP A 183 -16.39 -3.07 7.15
C ASP A 183 -16.98 -3.34 5.76
N TYR A 184 -16.46 -4.36 5.09
CA TYR A 184 -16.94 -4.77 3.77
C TYR A 184 -18.33 -5.42 3.80
N ASN A 185 -18.80 -5.90 4.97
CA ASN A 185 -20.10 -6.55 5.10
C ASN A 185 -21.27 -5.56 5.15
N LEU A 186 -21.00 -4.27 5.42
CA LEU A 186 -22.03 -3.23 5.45
C LEU A 186 -22.53 -2.82 4.06
N TYR A 187 -21.83 -3.22 2.98
CA TYR A 187 -22.06 -2.76 1.62
C TYR A 187 -22.15 -3.90 0.60
N SER A 188 -22.23 -5.14 1.05
CA SER A 188 -22.43 -6.35 0.23
C SER A 188 -23.90 -6.68 0.04
#